data_6a9e7f20a10af5a184e1f788ac8da59a
#
_entry.id   6a9e7f20a10af5a184e1f788ac8da59a
#
_cell.length_a   1.000
_cell.length_b   1.000
_cell.length_c   1.000
_cell.angle_alpha   90.00
_cell.angle_beta   90.00
_cell.angle_gamma   90.00
#
_symmetry.space_group_name_H-M   'P 1'
#
loop_
_entity.id
_entity.type
_entity.pdbx_description
1 polymer ?
#
loop_
_entity_poly.entity_id
_entity_poly.type
_entity_poly.pdbx_seq_one_letter_code
_entity_poly.pdbx_strand_id
1 'polypeptide(L)'
;MTGFSRADGFMEIEKETEMIEAGEEMEIQLLGDAVQLPDLMIIGSHCVGMDFLLGEMRQLGYQSRFIPVGSMGGVLAARRGECDLAGTHLMDEASGVYNEHLLTQGLKLVKGYRRGQGFIFRNDDPRFEDFQDSFQERFEEMLSDPELRMINRNRGSGTRVLIDGLLGKHQPQGFLYEAKSHQAVAAAVAQSRADWGVAIRSVAEDQGLWFIPLQDEEYDFIIPESRLKKPALQ
;
A
#
# COMPACT_ATOMS: atom_id res chain seq x y z
N MET A 1 14.61 16.77 0.37
CA MET A 1 14.00 17.95 1.03
C MET A 1 12.47 17.83 1.15
N THR A 2 11.94 16.65 1.46
CA THR A 2 10.46 16.42 1.53
C THR A 2 9.89 16.42 2.95
N GLY A 3 10.73 16.39 3.98
CA GLY A 3 10.26 16.40 5.38
C GLY A 3 9.75 17.75 5.85
N PHE A 4 10.45 18.83 5.53
CA PHE A 4 10.11 20.16 5.99
C PHE A 4 8.80 20.71 5.39
N SER A 5 8.49 20.36 4.12
CA SER A 5 7.25 20.81 3.47
C SER A 5 5.97 20.13 3.99
N ARG A 6 6.11 19.15 4.87
CA ARG A 6 4.99 18.44 5.50
C ARG A 6 4.95 18.62 7.03
N ALA A 7 5.87 19.40 7.58
CA ALA A 7 5.90 19.71 9.00
C ALA A 7 4.83 20.75 9.34
N ASP A 8 4.14 20.58 10.45
CA ASP A 8 3.17 21.54 10.98
C ASP A 8 3.81 22.53 11.94
N GLY A 9 4.96 22.16 12.49
CA GLY A 9 5.70 22.95 13.46
C GLY A 9 7.12 22.44 13.62
N PHE A 10 7.85 23.12 14.47
CA PHE A 10 9.19 22.74 14.90
C PHE A 10 9.32 22.95 16.41
N MET A 11 10.22 22.19 17.03
CA MET A 11 10.64 22.42 18.39
C MET A 11 12.09 22.89 18.41
N GLU A 12 12.37 23.80 19.31
CA GLU A 12 13.72 24.25 19.59
C GLU A 12 14.25 23.51 20.80
N ILE A 13 15.40 22.86 20.65
CA ILE A 13 16.05 22.13 21.72
C ILE A 13 17.24 22.96 22.16
N GLU A 14 17.32 23.28 23.45
CA GLU A 14 18.44 24.03 24.01
C GLU A 14 19.75 23.28 23.81
N LYS A 15 20.83 24.04 23.59
CA LYS A 15 22.15 23.50 23.24
C LYS A 15 22.72 22.56 24.31
N GLU A 16 22.35 22.77 25.57
CA GLU A 16 22.79 21.98 26.71
C GLU A 16 21.96 20.70 26.94
N THR A 17 20.84 20.54 26.21
CA THR A 17 19.97 19.35 26.29
C THR A 17 20.52 18.25 25.44
N GLU A 18 21.13 17.22 26.06
CA GLU A 18 21.70 16.06 25.35
C GLU A 18 20.65 15.02 24.99
N MET A 19 19.54 14.93 25.75
CA MET A 19 18.49 13.93 25.55
C MET A 19 17.14 14.45 26.04
N ILE A 20 16.08 14.08 25.33
CA ILE A 20 14.69 14.30 25.73
C ILE A 20 14.10 12.94 26.08
N GLU A 21 13.56 12.80 27.28
CA GLU A 21 12.97 11.55 27.77
C GLU A 21 11.59 11.32 27.16
N ALA A 22 11.23 10.04 27.01
CA ALA A 22 9.90 9.69 26.50
C ALA A 22 8.80 10.10 27.50
N GLY A 23 7.85 10.93 27.02
CA GLY A 23 6.75 11.47 27.84
C GLY A 23 7.02 12.88 28.37
N GLU A 24 8.17 13.47 28.07
CA GLU A 24 8.47 14.86 28.40
C GLU A 24 7.63 15.79 27.53
N GLU A 25 7.03 16.82 28.14
CA GLU A 25 6.25 17.82 27.44
C GLU A 25 7.17 18.86 26.81
N MET A 26 7.01 19.07 25.50
CA MET A 26 7.79 20.03 24.74
C MET A 26 6.89 21.07 24.09
N GLU A 27 7.37 22.31 24.03
CA GLU A 27 6.70 23.40 23.29
C GLU A 27 7.00 23.25 21.79
N ILE A 28 5.94 23.28 20.97
CA ILE A 28 6.05 23.23 19.52
C ILE A 28 5.58 24.54 18.92
N GLN A 29 6.45 25.20 18.16
CA GLN A 29 6.11 26.39 17.40
C GLN A 29 5.46 25.96 16.08
N LEU A 30 4.19 26.34 15.86
CA LEU A 30 3.47 26.04 14.63
C LEU A 30 3.98 26.90 13.47
N LEU A 31 4.07 26.31 12.27
CA LEU A 31 4.54 26.99 11.06
C LEU A 31 3.51 27.97 10.46
N GLY A 32 2.36 28.15 11.09
CA GLY A 32 1.36 29.14 10.69
C GLY A 32 0.13 29.09 11.58
N ASP A 33 -0.60 30.21 11.63
CA ASP A 33 -1.80 30.38 12.46
C ASP A 33 -2.98 29.50 11.97
N ALA A 34 -2.89 28.94 10.76
CA ALA A 34 -3.92 28.11 10.13
C ALA A 34 -3.67 26.60 10.26
N VAL A 35 -2.65 26.18 11.04
CA VAL A 35 -2.38 24.75 11.24
C VAL A 35 -3.50 24.13 12.07
N GLN A 36 -4.30 23.30 11.44
CA GLN A 36 -5.35 22.52 12.10
C GLN A 36 -4.85 21.09 12.32
N LEU A 37 -4.99 20.61 13.55
CA LEU A 37 -4.72 19.20 13.83
C LEU A 37 -5.78 18.34 13.11
N PRO A 38 -5.37 17.25 12.44
CA PRO A 38 -6.31 16.38 11.78
C PRO A 38 -7.20 15.66 12.79
N ASP A 39 -8.47 15.45 12.44
CA ASP A 39 -9.39 14.61 13.21
C ASP A 39 -8.89 13.15 13.25
N LEU A 40 -8.26 12.69 12.16
CA LEU A 40 -7.65 11.39 12.06
C LEU A 40 -6.22 11.45 11.54
N MET A 41 -5.31 10.83 12.29
CA MET A 41 -3.97 10.47 11.85
C MET A 41 -3.98 9.04 11.35
N ILE A 42 -3.67 8.84 10.07
CA ILE A 42 -3.64 7.53 9.42
C ILE A 42 -2.22 7.24 8.98
N ILE A 43 -1.68 6.10 9.41
CA ILE A 43 -0.31 5.69 9.05
C ILE A 43 -0.38 4.25 8.57
N GLY A 44 0.09 3.94 7.35
CA GLY A 44 0.01 2.57 6.88
C GLY A 44 0.23 2.39 5.38
N SER A 45 -0.35 1.34 4.85
CA SER A 45 -0.31 1.06 3.42
C SER A 45 -1.27 1.97 2.66
N HIS A 46 -0.82 2.47 1.52
CA HIS A 46 -1.63 3.30 0.63
C HIS A 46 -2.26 2.46 -0.49
N CYS A 47 -3.48 2.81 -0.85
CA CYS A 47 -4.14 2.32 -2.07
C CYS A 47 -5.25 3.28 -2.51
N VAL A 48 -5.77 3.09 -3.72
CA VAL A 48 -6.85 3.92 -4.30
C VAL A 48 -8.12 3.91 -3.42
N GLY A 49 -8.47 2.75 -2.81
CA GLY A 49 -9.60 2.67 -1.89
C GLY A 49 -9.43 3.52 -0.63
N MET A 50 -8.18 3.71 -0.16
CA MET A 50 -7.90 4.66 0.91
C MET A 50 -8.14 6.10 0.47
N ASP A 51 -7.72 6.48 -0.76
CA ASP A 51 -7.96 7.83 -1.28
C ASP A 51 -9.46 8.13 -1.38
N PHE A 52 -10.25 7.14 -1.81
CA PHE A 52 -11.71 7.25 -1.85
C PHE A 52 -12.28 7.45 -0.44
N LEU A 53 -11.90 6.62 0.53
CA LEU A 53 -12.32 6.74 1.93
C LEU A 53 -12.01 8.13 2.50
N LEU A 54 -10.78 8.64 2.27
CA LEU A 54 -10.38 9.97 2.72
C LEU A 54 -11.20 11.08 2.06
N GLY A 55 -11.57 10.89 0.79
CA GLY A 55 -12.47 11.79 0.06
C GLY A 55 -13.86 11.87 0.68
N GLU A 56 -14.46 10.73 1.02
CA GLU A 56 -15.76 10.65 1.68
C GLU A 56 -15.73 11.25 3.09
N MET A 57 -14.70 10.96 3.87
CA MET A 57 -14.52 11.55 5.20
C MET A 57 -14.43 13.07 5.14
N ARG A 58 -13.73 13.60 4.14
CA ARG A 58 -13.65 15.05 3.92
C ARG A 58 -15.01 15.66 3.60
N GLN A 59 -15.86 14.99 2.82
CA GLN A 59 -17.23 15.44 2.54
C GLN A 59 -18.09 15.46 3.80
N LEU A 60 -17.84 14.54 4.74
CA LEU A 60 -18.47 14.51 6.07
C LEU A 60 -17.89 15.56 7.05
N GLY A 61 -16.91 16.36 6.62
CA GLY A 61 -16.32 17.43 7.41
C GLY A 61 -15.11 17.03 8.25
N TYR A 62 -14.64 15.78 8.17
CA TYR A 62 -13.46 15.31 8.91
C TYR A 62 -12.17 15.60 8.13
N GLN A 63 -11.19 16.14 8.83
CA GLN A 63 -9.84 16.31 8.29
C GLN A 63 -8.97 15.12 8.66
N SER A 64 -8.34 14.51 7.67
CA SER A 64 -7.45 13.39 7.88
C SER A 64 -6.07 13.68 7.31
N ARG A 65 -5.04 13.17 8.00
CA ARG A 65 -3.66 13.15 7.49
C ARG A 65 -3.24 11.71 7.28
N PHE A 66 -2.77 11.40 6.09
CA PHE A 66 -2.27 10.08 5.74
C PHE A 66 -0.76 10.08 5.51
N ILE A 67 -0.06 9.16 6.17
CA ILE A 67 1.39 8.94 6.02
C ILE A 67 1.63 7.53 5.46
N PRO A 68 2.06 7.40 4.20
CA PRO A 68 2.31 6.11 3.57
C PRO A 68 3.65 5.53 4.04
N VAL A 69 3.62 4.47 4.83
CA VAL A 69 4.81 3.76 5.33
C VAL A 69 4.75 2.24 5.09
N GLY A 70 3.71 1.77 4.38
CA GLY A 70 3.43 0.34 4.19
C GLY A 70 2.75 -0.31 5.39
N SER A 71 2.26 -1.55 5.19
CA SER A 71 1.47 -2.27 6.18
C SER A 71 2.17 -2.45 7.52
N MET A 72 3.41 -2.99 7.53
CA MET A 72 4.15 -3.20 8.78
C MET A 72 4.47 -1.90 9.52
N GLY A 73 4.84 -0.84 8.77
CA GLY A 73 5.07 0.49 9.36
C GLY A 73 3.82 1.03 10.05
N GLY A 74 2.65 0.84 9.44
CA GLY A 74 1.36 1.22 10.01
C GLY A 74 1.02 0.43 11.28
N VAL A 75 1.20 -0.89 11.27
CA VAL A 75 0.99 -1.75 12.45
C VAL A 75 1.88 -1.31 13.62
N LEU A 76 3.15 -1.03 13.36
CA LEU A 76 4.07 -0.53 14.39
C LEU A 76 3.66 0.84 14.93
N ALA A 77 3.21 1.75 14.06
CA ALA A 77 2.69 3.05 14.46
C ALA A 77 1.43 2.91 15.34
N ALA A 78 0.51 2.01 14.97
CA ALA A 78 -0.67 1.71 15.79
C ALA A 78 -0.32 1.15 17.17
N ARG A 79 0.66 0.24 17.24
CA ARG A 79 1.16 -0.31 18.51
C ARG A 79 1.76 0.77 19.43
N ARG A 80 2.42 1.77 18.86
CA ARG A 80 3.00 2.89 19.62
C ARG A 80 2.00 4.04 19.89
N GLY A 81 0.75 3.90 19.41
CA GLY A 81 -0.27 4.93 19.57
C GLY A 81 -0.04 6.21 18.74
N GLU A 82 0.81 6.14 17.72
CA GLU A 82 1.18 7.26 16.83
C GLU A 82 0.11 7.57 15.77
N CYS A 83 -0.84 6.67 15.56
CA CYS A 83 -1.96 6.86 14.64
C CYS A 83 -3.29 6.47 15.26
N ASP A 84 -4.37 6.92 14.61
CA ASP A 84 -5.73 6.54 14.95
C ASP A 84 -6.19 5.32 14.16
N LEU A 85 -5.62 5.13 12.95
CA LEU A 85 -5.98 4.07 12.04
C LEU A 85 -4.77 3.68 11.19
N ALA A 86 -4.53 2.38 11.02
CA ALA A 86 -3.49 1.85 10.14
C ALA A 86 -4.09 0.92 9.08
N GLY A 87 -3.85 1.24 7.80
CA GLY A 87 -4.22 0.36 6.69
C GLY A 87 -3.20 -0.76 6.50
N THR A 88 -3.67 -2.01 6.37
CA THR A 88 -2.82 -3.20 6.24
C THR A 88 -3.44 -4.26 5.32
N HIS A 89 -2.59 -5.05 4.67
CA HIS A 89 -2.97 -6.14 3.76
C HIS A 89 -1.89 -7.23 3.76
N LEU A 90 -1.55 -7.76 4.93
CA LEU A 90 -0.53 -8.80 5.10
C LEU A 90 -1.17 -10.15 5.34
N MET A 91 -0.88 -11.09 4.48
CA MET A 91 -1.28 -12.47 4.64
C MET A 91 -0.27 -13.21 5.53
N ASP A 92 -0.76 -14.01 6.45
CA ASP A 92 0.03 -14.99 7.16
C ASP A 92 0.26 -16.20 6.23
N GLU A 93 1.48 -16.48 5.87
CA GLU A 93 1.83 -17.55 4.94
C GLU A 93 1.44 -18.95 5.45
N ALA A 94 1.39 -19.13 6.77
CA ALA A 94 1.07 -20.43 7.36
C ALA A 94 -0.44 -20.74 7.34
N SER A 95 -1.28 -19.73 7.61
CA SER A 95 -2.73 -19.89 7.72
C SER A 95 -3.49 -19.42 6.48
N GLY A 96 -2.88 -18.58 5.62
CA GLY A 96 -3.55 -17.90 4.53
C GLY A 96 -4.48 -16.76 4.97
N VAL A 97 -4.54 -16.45 6.27
CA VAL A 97 -5.45 -15.45 6.84
C VAL A 97 -4.79 -14.07 6.81
N TYR A 98 -5.56 -13.05 6.41
CA TYR A 98 -5.06 -11.68 6.35
C TYR A 98 -5.18 -10.96 7.68
N ASN A 99 -4.12 -10.26 8.05
CA ASN A 99 -4.04 -9.21 9.09
C ASN A 99 -4.28 -9.65 10.55
N GLU A 100 -4.92 -10.79 10.82
CA GLU A 100 -5.26 -11.24 12.18
C GLU A 100 -4.01 -11.55 13.03
N HIS A 101 -2.97 -12.13 12.42
CA HIS A 101 -1.70 -12.43 13.06
C HIS A 101 -0.93 -11.19 13.55
N LEU A 102 -1.31 -10.01 13.08
CA LEU A 102 -0.69 -8.72 13.45
C LEU A 102 -1.26 -8.14 14.74
N LEU A 103 -2.39 -8.66 15.21
CA LEU A 103 -3.06 -8.15 16.39
C LEU A 103 -2.28 -8.46 17.66
N THR A 104 -2.20 -7.45 18.51
CA THR A 104 -1.69 -7.54 19.88
C THR A 104 -2.70 -6.89 20.82
N GLN A 105 -2.53 -7.08 22.12
CA GLN A 105 -3.39 -6.45 23.12
C GLN A 105 -3.51 -4.93 22.87
N GLY A 106 -4.72 -4.41 22.93
CA GLY A 106 -5.03 -3.00 22.72
C GLY A 106 -5.20 -2.59 21.26
N LEU A 107 -5.16 -3.54 20.32
CA LEU A 107 -5.43 -3.31 18.91
C LEU A 107 -6.70 -4.06 18.47
N LYS A 108 -7.50 -3.43 17.62
CA LYS A 108 -8.69 -4.00 17.00
C LYS A 108 -8.54 -4.02 15.48
N LEU A 109 -8.90 -5.15 14.87
CA LEU A 109 -9.04 -5.27 13.43
C LEU A 109 -10.47 -4.86 13.03
N VAL A 110 -10.56 -3.98 12.05
CA VAL A 110 -11.80 -3.64 11.36
C VAL A 110 -11.66 -4.09 9.93
N LYS A 111 -12.54 -4.98 9.49
CA LYS A 111 -12.56 -5.46 8.11
C LYS A 111 -12.86 -4.30 7.16
N GLY A 112 -12.08 -4.20 6.12
CA GLY A 112 -12.21 -3.19 5.11
C GLY A 112 -12.79 -3.75 3.82
N TYR A 113 -11.99 -3.93 2.78
CA TYR A 113 -12.46 -4.36 1.47
C TYR A 113 -11.49 -5.34 0.81
N ARG A 114 -12.02 -6.08 -0.16
CA ARG A 114 -11.22 -6.98 -1.00
C ARG A 114 -10.80 -6.28 -2.29
N ARG A 115 -9.62 -6.62 -2.76
CA ARG A 115 -9.13 -6.18 -4.06
C ARG A 115 -8.44 -7.35 -4.77
N GLY A 116 -8.79 -7.56 -6.02
CA GLY A 116 -8.17 -8.60 -6.84
C GLY A 116 -6.77 -8.18 -7.26
N GLN A 117 -5.77 -9.02 -7.00
CA GLN A 117 -4.46 -8.96 -7.63
C GLN A 117 -4.46 -9.84 -8.87
N GLY A 118 -3.85 -9.37 -9.94
CA GLY A 118 -3.85 -10.11 -11.19
C GLY A 118 -2.71 -9.73 -12.10
N PHE A 119 -2.54 -10.56 -13.09
CA PHE A 119 -1.65 -10.35 -14.21
C PHE A 119 -2.23 -9.29 -15.13
N ILE A 120 -1.41 -8.34 -15.56
CA ILE A 120 -1.81 -7.23 -16.42
C ILE A 120 -0.91 -7.13 -17.64
N PHE A 121 -1.51 -6.79 -18.78
CA PHE A 121 -0.84 -6.57 -20.06
C PHE A 121 -1.69 -5.66 -20.96
N ARG A 122 -1.12 -5.16 -22.06
CA ARG A 122 -1.87 -4.33 -23.01
C ARG A 122 -2.87 -5.17 -23.80
N ASN A 123 -4.03 -4.60 -24.04
CA ASN A 123 -5.12 -5.24 -24.78
C ASN A 123 -4.89 -5.24 -26.32
N ASP A 124 -3.98 -4.42 -26.81
CA ASP A 124 -3.60 -4.30 -28.22
C ASP A 124 -2.31 -5.07 -28.57
N ASP A 125 -1.74 -5.80 -27.64
CA ASP A 125 -0.51 -6.57 -27.85
C ASP A 125 -0.84 -7.97 -28.40
N PRO A 126 -0.53 -8.27 -29.68
CA PRO A 126 -0.89 -9.55 -30.30
C PRO A 126 -0.24 -10.77 -29.66
N ARG A 127 0.84 -10.59 -28.87
CA ARG A 127 1.51 -11.66 -28.14
C ARG A 127 0.65 -12.22 -27.02
N PHE A 128 -0.34 -11.45 -26.58
CA PHE A 128 -1.31 -11.83 -25.55
C PHE A 128 -2.71 -12.10 -26.09
N GLU A 129 -2.88 -12.22 -27.42
CA GLU A 129 -4.13 -12.64 -28.02
C GLU A 129 -4.54 -14.02 -27.47
N ASP A 130 -5.80 -14.17 -27.04
CA ASP A 130 -6.35 -15.36 -26.39
C ASP A 130 -5.59 -15.83 -25.11
N PHE A 131 -4.68 -15.00 -24.58
CA PHE A 131 -3.88 -15.37 -23.41
C PHE A 131 -4.75 -15.57 -22.17
N GLN A 132 -5.86 -14.87 -22.07
CA GLN A 132 -6.80 -14.98 -20.96
C GLN A 132 -7.40 -16.38 -20.84
N ASP A 133 -7.72 -17.01 -21.99
CA ASP A 133 -8.34 -18.34 -22.04
C ASP A 133 -7.31 -19.47 -21.88
N SER A 134 -6.04 -19.21 -22.17
CA SER A 134 -4.94 -20.16 -22.16
C SER A 134 -3.82 -19.82 -21.17
N PHE A 135 -4.12 -19.00 -20.15
CA PHE A 135 -3.11 -18.46 -19.24
C PHE A 135 -2.21 -19.51 -18.60
N GLN A 136 -2.81 -20.58 -18.05
CA GLN A 136 -2.03 -21.61 -17.35
C GLN A 136 -1.10 -22.39 -18.29
N GLU A 137 -1.51 -22.64 -19.52
CA GLU A 137 -0.74 -23.37 -20.51
C GLU A 137 0.42 -22.54 -21.07
N ARG A 138 0.18 -21.24 -21.30
CA ARG A 138 1.14 -20.32 -21.92
C ARG A 138 2.02 -19.59 -20.94
N PHE A 139 1.71 -19.64 -19.66
CA PHE A 139 2.43 -18.87 -18.63
C PHE A 139 3.90 -19.27 -18.54
N GLU A 140 4.20 -20.57 -18.54
CA GLU A 140 5.58 -21.10 -18.51
C GLU A 140 6.37 -20.72 -19.79
N GLU A 141 5.72 -20.74 -20.95
CA GLU A 141 6.33 -20.30 -22.20
C GLU A 141 6.68 -18.80 -22.13
N MET A 142 5.75 -17.98 -21.63
CA MET A 142 5.91 -16.56 -21.46
C MET A 142 7.08 -16.21 -20.50
N LEU A 143 7.22 -16.95 -19.39
CA LEU A 143 8.31 -16.73 -18.43
C LEU A 143 9.70 -16.95 -19.05
N SER A 144 9.78 -17.80 -20.08
CA SER A 144 11.01 -18.17 -20.77
C SER A 144 11.27 -17.32 -22.01
N ASP A 145 10.32 -16.47 -22.42
CA ASP A 145 10.45 -15.64 -23.62
C ASP A 145 11.34 -14.40 -23.33
N PRO A 146 12.51 -14.29 -23.97
CA PRO A 146 13.41 -13.17 -23.77
C PRO A 146 12.89 -11.83 -24.34
N GLU A 147 11.88 -11.88 -25.20
CA GLU A 147 11.27 -10.69 -25.80
C GLU A 147 10.15 -10.09 -24.93
N LEU A 148 9.70 -10.83 -23.89
CA LEU A 148 8.65 -10.39 -22.97
C LEU A 148 9.25 -9.85 -21.68
N ARG A 149 9.13 -8.55 -21.49
CA ARG A 149 9.68 -7.82 -20.34
C ARG A 149 8.64 -7.62 -19.26
N MET A 150 8.93 -8.11 -18.05
CA MET A 150 8.13 -7.81 -16.87
C MET A 150 8.51 -6.50 -16.19
N ILE A 151 7.58 -5.96 -15.42
CA ILE A 151 7.84 -5.01 -14.36
C ILE A 151 7.46 -5.63 -13.02
N ASN A 152 8.42 -5.71 -12.12
CA ASN A 152 8.25 -6.34 -10.81
C ASN A 152 7.79 -5.33 -9.75
N ARG A 153 7.37 -5.83 -8.60
CA ARG A 153 7.14 -5.03 -7.40
C ARG A 153 8.38 -5.01 -6.51
N ASN A 154 8.54 -3.92 -5.79
CA ASN A 154 9.63 -3.78 -4.82
C ASN A 154 9.57 -4.88 -3.75
N ARG A 155 10.74 -5.31 -3.30
CA ARG A 155 10.89 -6.26 -2.20
C ARG A 155 10.18 -5.76 -0.95
N GLY A 156 9.54 -6.69 -0.22
CA GLY A 156 8.77 -6.39 0.99
C GLY A 156 7.32 -5.97 0.74
N SER A 157 6.85 -5.92 -0.51
CA SER A 157 5.42 -5.79 -0.80
C SER A 157 4.74 -7.16 -0.85
N GLY A 158 3.48 -7.26 -0.39
CA GLY A 158 2.70 -8.50 -0.45
C GLY A 158 2.53 -9.03 -1.89
N THR A 159 2.36 -8.13 -2.86
CA THR A 159 2.32 -8.50 -4.29
C THR A 159 3.64 -9.11 -4.77
N ARG A 160 4.79 -8.70 -4.21
CA ARG A 160 6.07 -9.31 -4.55
C ARG A 160 6.15 -10.76 -4.07
N VAL A 161 5.61 -11.07 -2.91
CA VAL A 161 5.51 -12.45 -2.40
C VAL A 161 4.67 -13.30 -3.35
N LEU A 162 3.51 -12.78 -3.80
CA LEU A 162 2.69 -13.45 -4.82
C LEU A 162 3.47 -13.68 -6.11
N ILE A 163 4.16 -12.66 -6.62
CA ILE A 163 4.97 -12.78 -7.85
C ILE A 163 6.07 -13.83 -7.69
N ASP A 164 6.84 -13.76 -6.60
CA ASP A 164 7.94 -14.72 -6.35
C ASP A 164 7.42 -16.16 -6.24
N GLY A 165 6.24 -16.36 -5.65
CA GLY A 165 5.55 -17.66 -5.62
C GLY A 165 5.15 -18.15 -7.01
N LEU A 166 4.63 -17.28 -7.87
CA LEU A 166 4.27 -17.62 -9.25
C LEU A 166 5.48 -17.91 -10.12
N LEU A 167 6.55 -17.14 -9.99
CA LEU A 167 7.77 -17.29 -10.78
C LEU A 167 8.61 -18.49 -10.36
N GLY A 168 8.52 -18.93 -9.11
CA GLY A 168 9.36 -19.99 -8.57
C GLY A 168 10.84 -19.67 -8.73
N LYS A 169 11.53 -20.39 -9.64
CA LYS A 169 12.96 -20.18 -9.95
C LYS A 169 13.21 -19.32 -11.19
N HIS A 170 12.14 -18.94 -11.90
CA HIS A 170 12.27 -18.19 -13.13
C HIS A 170 12.62 -16.73 -12.84
N GLN A 171 13.45 -16.16 -13.67
CA GLN A 171 13.81 -14.73 -13.65
C GLN A 171 13.59 -14.16 -15.06
N PRO A 172 12.34 -13.83 -15.42
CA PRO A 172 12.03 -13.27 -16.73
C PRO A 172 12.79 -11.99 -17.01
N GLN A 173 12.89 -11.61 -18.28
CA GLN A 173 13.43 -10.31 -18.67
C GLN A 173 12.71 -9.19 -17.89
N GLY A 174 13.46 -8.29 -17.24
CA GLY A 174 12.91 -7.21 -16.42
C GLY A 174 12.66 -7.56 -14.94
N PHE A 175 12.95 -8.79 -14.49
CA PHE A 175 12.77 -9.22 -13.09
C PHE A 175 13.35 -8.24 -12.05
N LEU A 176 14.48 -7.58 -12.37
CA LEU A 176 15.15 -6.62 -11.48
C LEU A 176 14.56 -5.20 -11.58
N TYR A 177 13.67 -4.92 -12.52
CA TYR A 177 13.00 -3.63 -12.62
C TYR A 177 11.83 -3.59 -11.66
N GLU A 178 11.95 -2.81 -10.59
CA GLU A 178 10.99 -2.77 -9.49
C GLU A 178 10.19 -1.47 -9.47
N ALA A 179 8.88 -1.60 -9.33
CA ALA A 179 7.96 -0.49 -9.13
C ALA A 179 7.45 -0.46 -7.68
N LYS A 180 7.34 0.73 -7.08
CA LYS A 180 6.94 0.93 -5.68
C LYS A 180 5.43 0.95 -5.46
N SER A 181 4.61 1.00 -6.51
CA SER A 181 3.15 1.03 -6.42
C SER A 181 2.49 0.28 -7.56
N HIS A 182 1.22 -0.11 -7.40
CA HIS A 182 0.43 -0.73 -8.46
C HIS A 182 0.23 0.21 -9.65
N GLN A 183 0.03 1.52 -9.38
CA GLN A 183 -0.05 2.54 -10.41
C GLN A 183 1.21 2.61 -11.27
N ALA A 184 2.40 2.51 -10.63
CA ALA A 184 3.67 2.53 -11.35
C ALA A 184 3.85 1.27 -12.22
N VAL A 185 3.37 0.10 -11.78
CA VAL A 185 3.34 -1.13 -12.59
C VAL A 185 2.44 -0.94 -13.79
N ALA A 186 1.18 -0.53 -13.57
CA ALA A 186 0.20 -0.35 -14.65
C ALA A 186 0.67 0.71 -15.66
N ALA A 187 1.21 1.83 -15.19
CA ALA A 187 1.77 2.86 -16.07
C ALA A 187 2.96 2.35 -16.90
N ALA A 188 3.84 1.50 -16.33
CA ALA A 188 4.96 0.92 -17.08
C ALA A 188 4.46 0.03 -18.21
N VAL A 189 3.41 -0.79 -17.97
CA VAL A 189 2.81 -1.65 -18.99
C VAL A 189 2.06 -0.83 -20.05
N ALA A 190 1.21 0.11 -19.63
CA ALA A 190 0.45 0.96 -20.55
C ALA A 190 1.35 1.79 -21.49
N GLN A 191 2.52 2.20 -21.00
CA GLN A 191 3.51 2.98 -21.78
C GLN A 191 4.55 2.11 -22.51
N SER A 192 4.34 0.82 -22.64
CA SER A 192 5.25 -0.14 -23.31
C SER A 192 6.69 -0.16 -22.77
N ARG A 193 6.87 0.28 -21.50
CA ARG A 193 8.16 0.14 -20.78
C ARG A 193 8.37 -1.26 -20.24
N ALA A 194 7.27 -1.96 -20.04
CA ALA A 194 7.20 -3.40 -19.78
C ALA A 194 6.05 -3.98 -20.60
N ASP A 195 6.04 -5.28 -20.81
CA ASP A 195 4.99 -5.98 -21.55
C ASP A 195 3.92 -6.50 -20.62
N TRP A 196 4.30 -6.90 -19.40
CA TRP A 196 3.41 -7.43 -18.37
C TRP A 196 3.87 -7.12 -16.94
N GLY A 197 2.98 -7.32 -15.99
CA GLY A 197 3.25 -7.21 -14.56
C GLY A 197 2.09 -7.74 -13.72
N VAL A 198 2.19 -7.58 -12.40
CA VAL A 198 1.11 -7.92 -11.47
C VAL A 198 0.69 -6.68 -10.71
N ALA A 199 -0.61 -6.37 -10.78
CA ALA A 199 -1.20 -5.21 -10.12
C ALA A 199 -2.62 -5.51 -9.64
N ILE A 200 -3.25 -4.55 -8.95
CA ILE A 200 -4.67 -4.66 -8.57
C ILE A 200 -5.57 -4.30 -9.74
N ARG A 201 -6.77 -4.92 -9.78
CA ARG A 201 -7.76 -4.78 -10.86
C ARG A 201 -8.09 -3.31 -11.17
N SER A 202 -8.35 -2.49 -10.16
CA SER A 202 -8.75 -1.10 -10.36
C SER A 202 -7.73 -0.29 -11.16
N VAL A 203 -6.42 -0.45 -10.90
CA VAL A 203 -5.40 0.29 -11.65
C VAL A 203 -5.19 -0.27 -13.07
N ALA A 204 -5.49 -1.54 -13.31
CA ALA A 204 -5.49 -2.11 -14.65
C ALA A 204 -6.63 -1.50 -15.49
N GLU A 205 -7.83 -1.47 -14.93
CA GLU A 205 -9.03 -0.89 -15.55
C GLU A 205 -8.85 0.60 -15.85
N ASP A 206 -8.31 1.38 -14.89
CA ASP A 206 -8.02 2.81 -15.06
C ASP A 206 -7.04 3.11 -16.22
N GLN A 207 -6.15 2.17 -16.53
CA GLN A 207 -5.18 2.27 -17.62
C GLN A 207 -5.61 1.53 -18.91
N GLY A 208 -6.81 0.95 -18.94
CA GLY A 208 -7.33 0.20 -20.09
C GLY A 208 -6.54 -1.07 -20.40
N LEU A 209 -5.97 -1.71 -19.38
CA LEU A 209 -5.20 -2.94 -19.52
C LEU A 209 -6.09 -4.17 -19.33
N TRP A 210 -5.71 -5.29 -19.96
CA TRP A 210 -6.26 -6.59 -19.64
C TRP A 210 -5.84 -7.01 -18.21
N PHE A 211 -6.73 -7.77 -17.56
CA PHE A 211 -6.53 -8.25 -16.21
C PHE A 211 -6.94 -9.71 -16.07
N ILE A 212 -5.99 -10.58 -15.73
CA ILE A 212 -6.26 -11.98 -15.39
C ILE A 212 -6.15 -12.12 -13.86
N PRO A 213 -7.24 -12.50 -13.15
CA PRO A 213 -7.22 -12.61 -11.70
C PRO A 213 -6.28 -13.74 -11.24
N LEU A 214 -5.46 -13.47 -10.24
CA LEU A 214 -4.56 -14.42 -9.60
C LEU A 214 -4.98 -14.72 -8.17
N GLN A 215 -5.21 -13.68 -7.38
CA GLN A 215 -5.54 -13.79 -5.97
C GLN A 215 -6.32 -12.57 -5.49
N ASP A 216 -7.27 -12.79 -4.59
CA ASP A 216 -7.86 -11.70 -3.82
C ASP A 216 -7.02 -11.42 -2.57
N GLU A 217 -6.86 -10.15 -2.22
CA GLU A 217 -6.27 -9.73 -0.96
C GLU A 217 -7.27 -8.91 -0.14
N GLU A 218 -7.18 -9.03 1.19
CA GLU A 218 -7.98 -8.25 2.11
C GLU A 218 -7.18 -7.03 2.59
N TYR A 219 -7.73 -5.85 2.34
CA TYR A 219 -7.23 -4.60 2.88
C TYR A 219 -8.09 -4.21 4.07
N ASP A 220 -7.53 -4.30 5.26
CA ASP A 220 -8.20 -4.05 6.52
C ASP A 220 -7.57 -2.87 7.27
N PHE A 221 -8.20 -2.51 8.39
CA PHE A 221 -7.77 -1.42 9.25
C PHE A 221 -7.46 -1.93 10.65
N ILE A 222 -6.32 -1.51 11.19
CA ILE A 222 -5.96 -1.72 12.59
C ILE A 222 -6.15 -0.41 13.34
N ILE A 223 -6.91 -0.46 14.43
CA ILE A 223 -7.27 0.70 15.25
C ILE A 223 -6.82 0.42 16.68
N PRO A 224 -6.05 1.32 17.32
CA PRO A 224 -5.84 1.25 18.77
C PRO A 224 -7.18 1.36 19.51
N GLU A 225 -7.47 0.47 20.45
CA GLU A 225 -8.75 0.45 21.18
C GLU A 225 -9.03 1.77 21.89
N SER A 226 -7.99 2.45 22.35
CA SER A 226 -8.08 3.78 22.96
C SER A 226 -8.64 4.85 22.01
N ARG A 227 -8.59 4.62 20.70
CA ARG A 227 -9.03 5.55 19.65
C ARG A 227 -10.46 5.29 19.15
N LEU A 228 -11.04 4.14 19.45
CA LEU A 228 -12.38 3.72 18.97
C LEU A 228 -13.52 4.71 19.29
N LYS A 229 -13.34 5.57 20.30
CA LYS A 229 -14.35 6.57 20.69
C LYS A 229 -14.21 7.89 19.93
N LYS A 230 -13.22 8.06 19.05
CA LYS A 230 -13.10 9.26 18.22
C LYS A 230 -14.31 9.37 17.28
N PRO A 231 -14.98 10.54 17.18
CA PRO A 231 -16.17 10.71 16.32
C PRO A 231 -15.93 10.29 14.86
N ALA A 232 -14.74 10.60 14.34
CA ALA A 232 -14.36 10.26 12.97
C ALA A 232 -14.10 8.75 12.74
N LEU A 233 -14.17 7.88 13.77
CA LEU A 233 -14.07 6.43 13.69
C LEU A 233 -15.38 5.70 14.01
N GLN A 234 -16.44 6.45 14.29
CA GLN A 234 -17.79 5.94 14.56
C GLN A 234 -18.70 6.12 13.34
#